data_6cf8caabd92af13687b5f5b29f163591
#
_entry.id   6cf8caabd92af13687b5f5b29f163591
#
_cell.length_a   1.000
_cell.length_b   1.000
_cell.length_c   1.000
_cell.angle_alpha   90.00
_cell.angle_beta   90.00
_cell.angle_gamma   90.00
#
_symmetry.space_group_name_H-M   'P 1'
#
loop_
_entity.id
_entity.type
_entity.pdbx_description
1 polymer ?
#
loop_
_entity_poly.entity_id
_entity_poly.type
_entity_poly.pdbx_seq_one_letter_code
_entity_poly.pdbx_strand_id
1 'polypeptide(L)'
;MSRFVSSLRARLIAAATGSIIIAVALFGAAAVVLVGRELHSSLDGALRQRAQEVALLSVSAPALLTGPGALESPVSGRQIVVEVLDGHGRIIARSQALGAELLPFGALARGAIERGVTGFGDVTLSGRPFRLYAAPIANVGPAAGGAVLVASDESDIADTVRHMIALLIVSGLAAGALAAVAAAALTRRGLRPLRGLADAAEEIERTGDPSRRLPASSARDEIGGLTGVLNRMLGGLERSRAGERRFLADASHELRTPVTTLRGNVEYAVRHGADPEILAELERDATRLARLVDDLLVLERAAEAGSRAALVELDAVARDAAAVSDRVVVGPLSPVAIRGDEHALGRAVANLVENGLVHGPPGGTVTVTVEVRSGRARLRVSDEGSGPDPADHDHLFERFWRGRTAGEQPGSGLGLAIVAAIVERHGGQVTVAGATFTIELPDAMKVATPQLRASL
;
A
#
# COMPACT_ATOMS: atom_id res chain seq x y z
N MET A 1 19.32 25.33 -6.22
CA MET A 1 18.43 24.60 -7.14
C MET A 1 18.22 23.10 -6.80
N SER A 2 18.96 22.48 -5.89
CA SER A 2 18.92 21.02 -5.65
C SER A 2 17.86 20.50 -4.64
N ARG A 3 17.15 21.34 -3.89
CA ARG A 3 16.14 20.92 -2.90
C ARG A 3 14.70 20.78 -3.45
N PHE A 4 14.43 21.19 -4.69
CA PHE A 4 13.08 21.11 -5.26
C PHE A 4 12.69 19.70 -5.78
N VAL A 5 13.66 18.83 -6.03
CA VAL A 5 13.44 17.50 -6.64
C VAL A 5 13.14 16.40 -5.61
N SER A 6 13.16 16.69 -4.31
CA SER A 6 13.07 15.67 -3.26
C SER A 6 11.64 15.28 -2.85
N SER A 7 10.62 16.02 -3.24
CA SER A 7 9.24 15.65 -2.91
C SER A 7 8.66 14.68 -3.94
N LEU A 8 7.99 13.63 -3.49
CA LEU A 8 7.27 12.67 -4.34
C LEU A 8 6.38 13.39 -5.38
N ARG A 9 5.77 14.51 -4.97
CA ARG A 9 4.94 15.37 -5.84
C ARG A 9 5.71 15.94 -7.01
N ALA A 10 6.88 16.53 -6.74
CA ALA A 10 7.71 17.11 -7.80
C ALA A 10 8.15 16.06 -8.83
N ARG A 11 8.48 14.85 -8.35
CA ARG A 11 8.86 13.72 -9.22
C ARG A 11 7.69 13.26 -10.09
N LEU A 12 6.49 13.13 -9.55
CA LEU A 12 5.31 12.73 -10.31
C LEU A 12 4.93 13.77 -11.37
N ILE A 13 4.92 15.06 -11.01
CA ILE A 13 4.65 16.16 -11.94
C ILE A 13 5.71 16.18 -13.05
N ALA A 14 6.99 16.10 -12.69
CA ALA A 14 8.09 16.10 -13.66
C ALA A 14 8.03 14.90 -14.62
N ALA A 15 7.73 13.69 -14.10
CA ALA A 15 7.59 12.49 -14.91
C ALA A 15 6.42 12.60 -15.89
N ALA A 16 5.23 13.01 -15.41
CA ALA A 16 4.04 13.16 -16.25
C ALA A 16 4.23 14.23 -17.32
N THR A 17 4.76 15.41 -16.95
CA THR A 17 5.03 16.51 -17.90
C THR A 17 6.12 16.13 -18.89
N GLY A 18 7.21 15.51 -18.42
CA GLY A 18 8.30 15.04 -19.27
C GLY A 18 7.85 14.00 -20.31
N SER A 19 7.04 13.04 -19.91
CA SER A 19 6.49 12.03 -20.84
C SER A 19 5.64 12.65 -21.94
N ILE A 20 4.81 13.64 -21.62
CA ILE A 20 3.98 14.33 -22.61
C ILE A 20 4.84 15.16 -23.57
N ILE A 21 5.83 15.91 -23.06
CA ILE A 21 6.75 16.70 -23.89
C ILE A 21 7.53 15.79 -24.85
N ILE A 22 8.04 14.65 -24.36
CA ILE A 22 8.77 13.69 -25.20
C ILE A 22 7.85 13.11 -26.28
N ALA A 23 6.63 12.72 -25.92
CA ALA A 23 5.66 12.19 -26.89
C ALA A 23 5.32 13.22 -27.98
N VAL A 24 5.05 14.47 -27.61
CA VAL A 24 4.75 15.55 -28.55
C VAL A 24 5.97 15.86 -29.45
N ALA A 25 7.19 15.88 -28.89
CA ALA A 25 8.42 16.11 -29.64
C ALA A 25 8.68 15.00 -30.68
N LEU A 26 8.52 13.71 -30.26
CA LEU A 26 8.72 12.59 -31.17
C LEU A 26 7.68 12.55 -32.29
N PHE A 27 6.42 12.76 -31.96
CA PHE A 27 5.33 12.79 -32.92
C PHE A 27 5.50 13.99 -33.89
N GLY A 28 5.83 15.17 -33.34
CA GLY A 28 6.08 16.38 -34.12
C GLY A 28 7.27 16.21 -35.04
N ALA A 29 8.38 15.67 -34.57
CA ALA A 29 9.57 15.41 -35.45
C ALA A 29 9.22 14.43 -36.58
N ALA A 30 8.47 13.36 -36.27
CA ALA A 30 8.02 12.42 -37.30
C ALA A 30 7.11 13.08 -38.34
N ALA A 31 6.18 13.94 -37.91
CA ALA A 31 5.30 14.68 -38.79
C ALA A 31 6.07 15.64 -39.73
N VAL A 32 7.02 16.40 -39.18
CA VAL A 32 7.88 17.32 -39.96
C VAL A 32 8.69 16.55 -41.02
N VAL A 33 9.30 15.43 -40.62
CA VAL A 33 10.09 14.60 -41.57
C VAL A 33 9.18 13.99 -42.65
N LEU A 34 8.02 13.51 -42.30
CA LEU A 34 7.07 12.87 -43.24
C LEU A 34 6.57 13.93 -44.27
N VAL A 35 6.06 15.05 -43.77
CA VAL A 35 5.56 16.14 -44.64
C VAL A 35 6.66 16.74 -45.49
N GLY A 36 7.85 16.97 -44.91
CA GLY A 36 9.00 17.44 -45.67
C GLY A 36 9.38 16.50 -46.83
N ARG A 37 9.41 15.17 -46.56
CA ARG A 37 9.66 14.17 -47.62
C ARG A 37 8.59 14.17 -48.69
N GLU A 38 7.33 14.26 -48.30
CA GLU A 38 6.21 14.29 -49.25
C GLU A 38 6.25 15.55 -50.17
N LEU A 39 6.55 16.72 -49.60
CA LEU A 39 6.69 17.97 -50.33
C LEU A 39 7.83 17.91 -51.36
N HIS A 40 9.00 17.37 -50.96
CA HIS A 40 10.14 17.20 -51.89
C HIS A 40 9.81 16.14 -52.97
N SER A 41 9.16 15.03 -52.59
CA SER A 41 8.75 13.99 -53.54
C SER A 41 7.77 14.54 -54.59
N SER A 42 6.82 15.35 -54.15
CA SER A 42 5.85 16.04 -55.01
C SER A 42 6.55 17.04 -55.96
N LEU A 43 7.53 17.78 -55.44
CA LEU A 43 8.33 18.70 -56.26
C LEU A 43 9.15 17.93 -57.31
N ASP A 44 9.87 16.90 -56.92
CA ASP A 44 10.65 16.05 -57.83
C ASP A 44 9.77 15.41 -58.91
N GLY A 45 8.55 15.02 -58.57
CA GLY A 45 7.54 14.52 -59.51
C GLY A 45 7.15 15.59 -60.55
N ALA A 46 6.86 16.82 -60.12
CA ALA A 46 6.50 17.95 -61.00
C ALA A 46 7.62 18.32 -61.92
N LEU A 47 8.87 18.36 -61.41
CA LEU A 47 10.05 18.64 -62.23
C LEU A 47 10.28 17.58 -63.32
N ARG A 48 10.15 16.30 -63.00
CA ARG A 48 10.24 15.19 -63.98
C ARG A 48 9.16 15.31 -65.06
N GLN A 49 7.91 15.53 -64.65
CA GLN A 49 6.80 15.66 -65.57
C GLN A 49 7.05 16.81 -66.55
N ARG A 50 7.46 17.97 -66.01
CA ARG A 50 7.74 19.17 -66.87
C ARG A 50 8.90 18.94 -67.82
N ALA A 51 9.98 18.32 -67.33
CA ALA A 51 11.12 17.98 -68.21
C ALA A 51 10.72 17.05 -69.34
N GLN A 52 9.87 16.06 -69.08
CA GLN A 52 9.36 15.15 -70.12
C GLN A 52 8.49 15.86 -71.15
N GLU A 53 7.59 16.73 -70.69
CA GLU A 53 6.73 17.54 -71.56
C GLU A 53 7.59 18.41 -72.51
N VAL A 54 8.58 19.13 -71.96
CA VAL A 54 9.45 20.00 -72.76
C VAL A 54 10.39 19.21 -73.71
N ALA A 55 10.89 18.05 -73.20
CA ALA A 55 11.69 17.17 -74.05
C ALA A 55 10.87 16.62 -75.24
N LEU A 56 9.61 16.29 -75.05
CA LEU A 56 8.69 15.86 -76.14
C LEU A 56 8.38 17.02 -77.05
N LEU A 57 8.13 18.23 -76.57
CA LEU A 57 7.91 19.44 -77.38
C LEU A 57 9.14 19.82 -78.25
N SER A 58 10.33 19.59 -77.66
CA SER A 58 11.57 19.87 -78.40
C SER A 58 11.77 19.01 -79.62
N VAL A 59 11.18 17.88 -79.70
CA VAL A 59 11.19 16.91 -80.76
C VAL A 59 10.00 17.09 -81.74
N SER A 60 8.75 17.19 -81.14
CA SER A 60 7.52 17.19 -81.93
C SER A 60 7.11 18.53 -82.51
N ALA A 61 7.43 19.64 -81.83
CA ALA A 61 7.06 20.99 -82.21
C ALA A 61 8.07 22.04 -81.75
N PRO A 62 9.32 21.98 -82.21
CA PRO A 62 10.41 22.85 -81.75
C PRO A 62 10.14 24.36 -81.93
N ALA A 63 9.36 24.76 -82.92
CA ALA A 63 8.96 26.15 -83.11
C ALA A 63 8.10 26.70 -81.93
N LEU A 64 7.42 25.84 -81.17
CA LEU A 64 6.69 26.29 -80.00
C LEU A 64 7.59 26.64 -78.81
N LEU A 65 8.80 26.08 -78.72
CA LEU A 65 9.73 26.38 -77.63
C LEU A 65 10.18 27.86 -77.57
N THR A 66 10.19 28.54 -78.72
CA THR A 66 10.57 29.95 -78.83
C THR A 66 9.36 30.89 -78.73
N GLY A 67 8.15 30.34 -78.69
CA GLY A 67 6.93 31.14 -78.53
C GLY A 67 6.81 31.78 -77.16
N PRO A 68 6.27 32.99 -77.04
CA PRO A 68 6.09 33.67 -75.79
C PRO A 68 5.17 32.79 -74.83
N GLY A 69 5.64 32.50 -73.62
CA GLY A 69 4.89 31.78 -72.62
C GLY A 69 4.86 30.28 -72.79
N ALA A 70 5.49 29.67 -73.80
CA ALA A 70 5.47 28.21 -74.02
C ALA A 70 6.15 27.40 -72.88
N LEU A 71 7.15 28.00 -72.22
CA LEU A 71 7.92 27.40 -71.14
C LEU A 71 7.46 27.82 -69.72
N GLU A 72 6.49 28.73 -69.67
CA GLU A 72 5.98 29.28 -68.36
C GLU A 72 4.74 28.63 -67.80
N SER A 73 4.29 27.53 -68.37
CA SER A 73 3.10 26.82 -67.82
C SER A 73 3.37 26.31 -66.41
N PRO A 74 2.61 26.73 -65.41
CA PRO A 74 2.79 26.22 -64.05
C PRO A 74 2.38 24.75 -64.00
N VAL A 75 3.18 23.92 -63.32
CA VAL A 75 2.82 22.52 -63.02
C VAL A 75 2.50 22.44 -61.54
N SER A 76 1.34 21.93 -61.21
CA SER A 76 0.85 21.79 -59.82
C SER A 76 0.85 23.11 -59.03
N GLY A 77 0.57 24.26 -59.71
CA GLY A 77 0.52 25.59 -59.07
C GLY A 77 1.86 26.22 -58.74
N ARG A 78 2.99 25.61 -59.12
CA ARG A 78 4.36 26.12 -58.88
C ARG A 78 4.92 26.75 -60.12
N GLN A 79 5.68 27.83 -59.96
CA GLN A 79 6.46 28.39 -61.03
C GLN A 79 7.71 27.51 -61.26
N ILE A 80 7.75 26.91 -62.43
CA ILE A 80 8.85 26.06 -62.85
C ILE A 80 9.56 26.80 -63.99
N VAL A 81 10.83 27.00 -63.81
CA VAL A 81 11.69 27.62 -64.82
C VAL A 81 12.39 26.55 -65.68
N VAL A 82 12.50 26.76 -66.94
CA VAL A 82 12.99 25.77 -67.89
C VAL A 82 14.08 26.39 -68.75
N GLU A 83 15.15 25.65 -69.05
CA GLU A 83 16.18 25.97 -69.99
C GLU A 83 16.48 24.75 -70.89
N VAL A 84 16.52 24.93 -72.20
CA VAL A 84 16.75 23.88 -73.18
C VAL A 84 18.10 24.11 -73.82
N LEU A 85 18.96 23.11 -73.74
CA LEU A 85 20.32 23.12 -74.27
C LEU A 85 20.45 22.21 -75.48
N ASP A 86 21.33 22.59 -76.46
CA ASP A 86 21.71 21.68 -77.51
C ASP A 86 22.84 20.69 -77.09
N GLY A 87 23.24 19.77 -77.96
CA GLY A 87 24.29 18.78 -77.67
C GLY A 87 25.69 19.41 -77.44
N HIS A 88 25.86 20.73 -77.67
CA HIS A 88 27.07 21.50 -77.38
C HIS A 88 26.96 22.36 -76.11
N GLY A 89 25.81 22.29 -75.41
CA GLY A 89 25.52 23.07 -74.23
C GLY A 89 25.09 24.51 -74.48
N ARG A 90 24.71 24.85 -75.69
CA ARG A 90 24.22 26.20 -76.06
C ARG A 90 22.70 26.24 -75.77
N ILE A 91 22.24 27.40 -75.30
CA ILE A 91 20.82 27.59 -74.92
C ILE A 91 20.03 27.80 -76.23
N ILE A 92 19.06 26.97 -76.49
CA ILE A 92 18.11 27.04 -77.58
C ILE A 92 16.86 27.82 -77.19
N ALA A 93 16.34 27.52 -76.00
CA ALA A 93 15.13 28.14 -75.43
C ALA A 93 15.23 28.24 -73.89
N ARG A 94 14.62 29.28 -73.34
CA ARG A 94 14.59 29.47 -71.90
C ARG A 94 13.30 30.15 -71.44
N SER A 95 12.92 29.90 -70.20
CA SER A 95 11.80 30.57 -69.56
C SER A 95 12.10 32.04 -69.31
N GLN A 96 11.16 32.94 -69.60
CA GLN A 96 11.29 34.38 -69.32
C GLN A 96 11.38 34.68 -67.82
N ALA A 97 10.84 33.86 -67.02
CA ALA A 97 10.89 33.94 -65.53
C ALA A 97 12.34 33.89 -65.00
N LEU A 98 13.29 33.35 -65.74
CA LEU A 98 14.74 33.38 -65.41
C LEU A 98 15.36 34.79 -65.55
N GLY A 99 14.70 35.70 -66.27
CA GLY A 99 15.24 37.05 -66.49
C GLY A 99 16.63 37.04 -67.09
N ALA A 100 17.61 37.61 -66.39
CA ALA A 100 19.03 37.62 -66.79
C ALA A 100 19.84 36.44 -66.27
N GLU A 101 19.21 35.59 -65.39
CA GLU A 101 19.88 34.43 -64.77
C GLU A 101 19.87 33.21 -65.68
N LEU A 102 20.91 32.39 -65.54
CA LEU A 102 21.03 31.12 -66.23
C LEU A 102 21.04 30.00 -65.22
N LEU A 103 20.44 28.87 -65.65
CA LEU A 103 20.58 27.63 -64.82
C LEU A 103 22.05 27.14 -64.95
N PRO A 104 22.65 26.70 -63.84
CA PRO A 104 24.07 26.37 -63.88
C PRO A 104 24.34 25.16 -64.77
N PHE A 105 25.21 25.35 -65.74
CA PHE A 105 25.74 24.30 -66.61
C PHE A 105 26.79 23.49 -65.85
N GLY A 106 26.31 22.72 -64.89
CA GLY A 106 27.10 21.88 -63.96
C GLY A 106 27.25 20.45 -64.41
N ALA A 107 27.59 19.58 -63.44
CA ALA A 107 27.75 18.17 -63.68
C ALA A 107 26.42 17.45 -64.10
N LEU A 108 25.27 18.01 -63.72
CA LEU A 108 23.95 17.47 -64.09
C LEU A 108 23.66 17.72 -65.58
N ALA A 109 23.82 18.93 -66.06
CA ALA A 109 23.60 19.25 -67.44
C ALA A 109 24.57 18.47 -68.36
N ARG A 110 25.86 18.41 -68.02
CA ARG A 110 26.83 17.58 -68.72
C ARG A 110 26.49 16.10 -68.71
N GLY A 111 26.07 15.57 -67.55
CA GLY A 111 25.66 14.19 -67.43
C GLY A 111 24.48 13.86 -68.35
N ALA A 112 23.51 14.76 -68.47
CA ALA A 112 22.38 14.60 -69.40
C ALA A 112 22.76 14.59 -70.81
N ILE A 113 23.64 15.53 -71.22
CA ILE A 113 24.13 15.67 -72.63
C ILE A 113 25.05 14.51 -73.01
N GLU A 114 26.12 14.29 -72.22
CA GLU A 114 27.18 13.34 -72.60
C GLU A 114 26.82 11.86 -72.35
N ARG A 115 26.07 11.58 -71.30
CA ARG A 115 25.79 10.21 -70.82
C ARG A 115 24.34 9.82 -70.91
N GLY A 116 23.43 10.73 -71.25
CA GLY A 116 22.03 10.50 -71.35
C GLY A 116 21.39 10.16 -69.90
N VAL A 117 22.00 10.62 -68.83
CA VAL A 117 21.57 10.33 -67.49
C VAL A 117 20.75 11.47 -66.90
N THR A 118 19.60 11.16 -66.33
CA THR A 118 18.79 12.13 -65.60
C THR A 118 19.29 12.28 -64.17
N GLY A 119 19.13 13.46 -63.57
CA GLY A 119 19.55 13.68 -62.18
C GLY A 119 18.89 14.88 -61.55
N PHE A 120 18.83 14.87 -60.24
CA PHE A 120 18.40 15.97 -59.38
C PHE A 120 19.59 16.60 -58.68
N GLY A 121 19.51 17.90 -58.42
CA GLY A 121 20.47 18.63 -57.62
C GLY A 121 19.89 19.92 -57.07
N ASP A 122 20.52 20.42 -56.04
CA ASP A 122 20.14 21.67 -55.40
C ASP A 122 21.10 22.77 -55.90
N VAL A 123 20.54 23.91 -56.29
CA VAL A 123 21.31 25.06 -56.82
C VAL A 123 20.81 26.33 -56.16
N THR A 124 21.66 27.32 -56.06
CA THR A 124 21.29 28.66 -55.56
C THR A 124 21.23 29.64 -56.70
N LEU A 125 20.08 30.26 -56.90
CA LEU A 125 19.85 31.31 -57.85
C LEU A 125 19.44 32.62 -57.14
N SER A 126 20.09 33.71 -57.32
CA SER A 126 19.82 34.98 -56.63
C SER A 126 19.70 34.86 -55.13
N GLY A 127 20.47 33.96 -54.52
CA GLY A 127 20.42 33.74 -53.05
C GLY A 127 19.24 32.87 -52.58
N ARG A 128 18.42 32.30 -53.47
CA ARG A 128 17.31 31.40 -53.15
C ARG A 128 17.66 29.96 -53.50
N PRO A 129 17.22 28.99 -52.71
CA PRO A 129 17.42 27.58 -53.02
C PRO A 129 16.45 27.13 -54.11
N PHE A 130 16.96 26.48 -55.13
CA PHE A 130 16.20 25.89 -56.23
C PHE A 130 16.52 24.40 -56.33
N ARG A 131 15.53 23.59 -56.57
CA ARG A 131 15.65 22.20 -56.96
C ARG A 131 15.77 22.12 -58.46
N LEU A 132 16.83 21.54 -58.95
CA LEU A 132 17.15 21.40 -60.39
C LEU A 132 16.99 19.93 -60.80
N TYR A 133 16.33 19.70 -61.91
CA TYR A 133 16.31 18.41 -62.61
C TYR A 133 16.83 18.55 -64.03
N ALA A 134 17.71 17.66 -64.43
CA ALA A 134 18.24 17.59 -65.80
C ALA A 134 17.77 16.27 -66.46
N ALA A 135 17.32 16.40 -67.71
CA ALA A 135 16.93 15.25 -68.55
C ALA A 135 17.50 15.35 -69.94
N PRO A 136 17.93 14.24 -70.57
CA PRO A 136 18.44 14.24 -71.91
C PRO A 136 17.31 14.43 -72.93
N ILE A 137 17.62 15.08 -74.09
CA ILE A 137 16.74 15.20 -75.26
C ILE A 137 17.15 14.15 -76.29
N ALA A 138 16.16 13.54 -76.94
CA ALA A 138 16.37 12.55 -77.97
C ALA A 138 17.24 13.19 -79.13
N ASN A 139 17.98 12.36 -79.81
CA ASN A 139 18.89 12.80 -80.82
C ASN A 139 18.17 13.15 -82.16
N VAL A 140 17.12 13.99 -82.03
CA VAL A 140 16.24 14.42 -83.14
C VAL A 140 15.90 15.92 -82.95
N GLY A 141 15.90 16.71 -84.02
CA GLY A 141 15.48 18.12 -84.02
C GLY A 141 16.58 19.09 -83.67
N PRO A 142 16.26 20.39 -83.50
CA PRO A 142 17.24 21.47 -83.22
C PRO A 142 18.00 21.32 -81.90
N ALA A 143 17.42 20.62 -80.93
CA ALA A 143 18.05 20.34 -79.61
C ALA A 143 18.61 18.91 -79.53
N ALA A 144 18.85 18.26 -80.64
CA ALA A 144 19.30 16.85 -80.70
C ALA A 144 20.54 16.60 -79.83
N GLY A 145 20.46 15.57 -78.99
CA GLY A 145 21.56 15.23 -78.10
C GLY A 145 21.80 16.23 -76.95
N GLY A 146 20.87 17.17 -76.76
CA GLY A 146 20.94 18.19 -75.70
C GLY A 146 20.30 17.78 -74.40
N ALA A 147 19.99 18.74 -73.53
CA ALA A 147 19.36 18.54 -72.25
C ALA A 147 18.24 19.56 -71.94
N VAL A 148 17.22 19.13 -71.25
CA VAL A 148 16.25 20.03 -70.59
C VAL A 148 16.64 20.16 -69.11
N LEU A 149 16.84 21.39 -68.68
CA LEU A 149 17.04 21.78 -67.30
C LEU A 149 15.75 22.40 -66.80
N VAL A 150 15.24 21.87 -65.69
CA VAL A 150 14.00 22.34 -65.06
C VAL A 150 14.27 22.62 -63.59
N ALA A 151 13.91 23.82 -63.11
CA ALA A 151 14.16 24.17 -61.73
C ALA A 151 12.92 24.85 -61.10
N SER A 152 12.77 24.71 -59.81
CA SER A 152 11.71 25.34 -59.01
C SER A 152 12.28 25.85 -57.71
N ASP A 153 11.76 26.96 -57.22
CA ASP A 153 12.09 27.55 -55.91
C ASP A 153 11.65 26.64 -54.78
N GLU A 154 12.54 26.33 -53.82
CA GLU A 154 12.27 25.52 -52.62
C GLU A 154 11.97 26.38 -51.39
N SER A 155 12.04 27.72 -51.50
CA SER A 155 11.82 28.62 -50.36
C SER A 155 10.45 28.39 -49.69
N ASP A 156 9.40 28.13 -50.47
CA ASP A 156 8.04 27.86 -49.96
C ASP A 156 7.99 26.57 -49.11
N ILE A 157 8.77 25.54 -49.51
CA ILE A 157 8.85 24.29 -48.72
C ILE A 157 9.58 24.56 -47.41
N ALA A 158 10.72 25.27 -47.46
CA ALA A 158 11.49 25.62 -46.27
C ALA A 158 10.71 26.49 -45.30
N ASP A 159 9.93 27.46 -45.82
CA ASP A 159 9.05 28.30 -44.98
C ASP A 159 7.89 27.51 -44.37
N THR A 160 7.26 26.62 -45.12
CA THR A 160 6.21 25.73 -44.62
C THR A 160 6.72 24.86 -43.46
N VAL A 161 7.89 24.23 -43.66
CA VAL A 161 8.53 23.41 -42.64
C VAL A 161 8.90 24.24 -41.40
N ARG A 162 9.42 25.48 -41.59
CA ARG A 162 9.75 26.38 -40.48
C ARG A 162 8.50 26.78 -39.67
N HIS A 163 7.40 27.12 -40.35
CA HIS A 163 6.14 27.43 -39.69
C HIS A 163 5.57 26.20 -38.91
N MET A 164 5.66 25.02 -39.51
CA MET A 164 5.27 23.78 -38.80
C MET A 164 6.09 23.56 -37.53
N ILE A 165 7.42 23.74 -37.60
CA ILE A 165 8.30 23.62 -36.43
C ILE A 165 7.90 24.64 -35.35
N ALA A 166 7.68 25.90 -35.74
CA ALA A 166 7.28 26.96 -34.82
C ALA A 166 5.95 26.63 -34.11
N LEU A 167 4.95 26.20 -34.90
CA LEU A 167 3.66 25.77 -34.34
C LEU A 167 3.79 24.56 -33.40
N LEU A 168 4.63 23.57 -33.72
CA LEU A 168 4.90 22.42 -32.87
C LEU A 168 5.58 22.81 -31.54
N ILE A 169 6.53 23.77 -31.59
CA ILE A 169 7.17 24.27 -30.37
C ILE A 169 6.13 24.96 -29.47
N VAL A 170 5.33 25.88 -30.04
CA VAL A 170 4.32 26.62 -29.27
C VAL A 170 3.27 25.70 -28.69
N SER A 171 2.72 24.77 -29.50
CA SER A 171 1.72 23.80 -29.03
C SER A 171 2.30 22.83 -28.03
N GLY A 172 3.55 22.38 -28.17
CA GLY A 172 4.26 21.53 -27.23
C GLY A 172 4.46 22.19 -25.87
N LEU A 173 4.87 23.47 -25.87
CA LEU A 173 5.01 24.25 -24.63
C LEU A 173 3.65 24.46 -23.93
N ALA A 174 2.60 24.77 -24.69
CA ALA A 174 1.25 24.93 -24.15
C ALA A 174 0.71 23.62 -23.56
N ALA A 175 0.88 22.50 -24.28
CA ALA A 175 0.49 21.17 -23.79
C ALA A 175 1.27 20.78 -22.51
N GLY A 176 2.58 21.04 -22.49
CA GLY A 176 3.43 20.80 -21.32
C GLY A 176 2.99 21.61 -20.10
N ALA A 177 2.69 22.90 -20.30
CA ALA A 177 2.19 23.77 -19.23
C ALA A 177 0.83 23.28 -18.69
N LEU A 178 -0.11 22.94 -19.57
CA LEU A 178 -1.41 22.40 -19.20
C LEU A 178 -1.28 21.08 -18.43
N ALA A 179 -0.41 20.18 -18.92
CA ALA A 179 -0.13 18.91 -18.24
C ALA A 179 0.47 19.12 -16.86
N ALA A 180 1.38 20.07 -16.67
CA ALA A 180 1.98 20.41 -15.39
C ALA A 180 0.92 20.92 -14.39
N VAL A 181 0.03 21.81 -14.84
CA VAL A 181 -1.09 22.32 -14.02
C VAL A 181 -2.05 21.20 -13.63
N ALA A 182 -2.45 20.37 -14.59
CA ALA A 182 -3.35 19.24 -14.35
C ALA A 182 -2.73 18.22 -13.36
N ALA A 183 -1.46 17.84 -13.59
CA ALA A 183 -0.74 16.93 -12.70
C ALA A 183 -0.58 17.51 -11.30
N ALA A 184 -0.31 18.82 -11.16
CA ALA A 184 -0.23 19.50 -9.87
C ALA A 184 -1.59 19.51 -9.14
N ALA A 185 -2.68 19.79 -9.87
CA ALA A 185 -4.03 19.78 -9.30
C ALA A 185 -4.47 18.40 -8.83
N LEU A 186 -4.27 17.36 -9.66
CA LEU A 186 -4.59 15.96 -9.33
C LEU A 186 -3.77 15.47 -8.14
N THR A 187 -2.45 15.75 -8.13
CA THR A 187 -1.57 15.35 -7.03
C THR A 187 -1.93 16.05 -5.72
N ARG A 188 -2.32 17.35 -5.77
CA ARG A 188 -2.78 18.07 -4.57
C ARG A 188 -4.08 17.49 -4.01
N ARG A 189 -5.05 17.17 -4.89
CA ARG A 189 -6.33 16.57 -4.47
C ARG A 189 -6.14 15.16 -3.94
N GLY A 190 -5.39 14.31 -4.65
CA GLY A 190 -5.17 12.91 -4.27
C GLY A 190 -4.37 12.73 -2.97
N LEU A 191 -3.42 13.64 -2.67
CA LEU A 191 -2.61 13.56 -1.45
C LEU A 191 -3.12 14.42 -0.28
N ARG A 192 -4.26 15.12 -0.44
CA ARG A 192 -4.87 15.91 0.65
C ARG A 192 -5.30 15.03 1.83
N PRO A 193 -5.96 13.87 1.63
CA PRO A 193 -6.36 13.00 2.73
C PRO A 193 -5.18 12.52 3.59
N LEU A 194 -4.02 12.23 2.99
CA LEU A 194 -2.81 11.79 3.73
C LEU A 194 -2.30 12.86 4.70
N ARG A 195 -2.43 14.15 4.35
CA ARG A 195 -2.08 15.23 5.29
C ARG A 195 -3.04 15.25 6.47
N GLY A 196 -4.34 15.16 6.22
CA GLY A 196 -5.32 15.10 7.30
C GLY A 196 -5.12 13.91 8.24
N LEU A 197 -4.66 12.77 7.71
CA LEU A 197 -4.29 11.61 8.53
C LEU A 197 -3.02 11.88 9.37
N ALA A 198 -2.00 12.52 8.77
CA ALA A 198 -0.77 12.87 9.48
C ALA A 198 -1.04 13.88 10.60
N ASP A 199 -1.79 14.96 10.31
CA ASP A 199 -2.15 15.98 11.28
C ASP A 199 -2.98 15.40 12.45
N ALA A 200 -3.93 14.49 12.13
CA ALA A 200 -4.74 13.82 13.15
C ALA A 200 -3.92 12.83 13.99
N ALA A 201 -2.97 12.11 13.38
CA ALA A 201 -2.06 11.21 14.09
C ALA A 201 -1.13 11.97 15.04
N GLU A 202 -0.56 13.10 14.61
CA GLU A 202 0.26 13.99 15.43
C GLU A 202 -0.54 14.56 16.61
N GLU A 203 -1.79 14.94 16.40
CA GLU A 203 -2.68 15.41 17.46
C GLU A 203 -3.01 14.29 18.47
N ILE A 204 -3.22 13.05 18.02
CA ILE A 204 -3.43 11.88 18.90
C ILE A 204 -2.15 11.61 19.71
N GLU A 205 -0.97 11.69 19.09
CA GLU A 205 0.32 11.52 19.77
C GLU A 205 0.48 12.59 20.85
N ARG A 206 0.25 13.87 20.52
CA ARG A 206 0.41 15.00 21.43
C ARG A 206 -0.56 14.96 22.61
N THR A 207 -1.82 14.55 22.39
CA THR A 207 -2.86 14.51 23.44
C THR A 207 -2.85 13.20 24.22
N GLY A 208 -2.28 12.13 23.64
CA GLY A 208 -2.34 10.77 24.19
C GLY A 208 -3.76 10.20 24.27
N ASP A 209 -4.74 10.79 23.56
CA ASP A 209 -6.15 10.41 23.61
C ASP A 209 -6.53 9.46 22.45
N PRO A 210 -6.66 8.14 22.71
CA PRO A 210 -7.00 7.17 21.70
C PRO A 210 -8.50 7.15 21.33
N SER A 211 -9.33 7.96 21.99
CA SER A 211 -10.78 8.06 21.67
C SER A 211 -11.02 8.82 20.37
N ARG A 212 -10.07 9.66 19.98
CA ARG A 212 -10.11 10.37 18.71
C ARG A 212 -10.02 9.38 17.54
N ARG A 213 -10.75 9.70 16.47
CA ARG A 213 -10.74 8.90 15.25
C ARG A 213 -10.14 9.69 14.10
N LEU A 214 -9.38 8.99 13.28
CA LEU A 214 -8.92 9.54 12.01
C LEU A 214 -10.12 9.78 11.10
N PRO A 215 -10.14 10.90 10.35
CA PRO A 215 -11.26 11.24 9.49
C PRO A 215 -11.48 10.15 8.44
N ALA A 216 -12.71 9.66 8.34
CA ALA A 216 -13.06 8.66 7.37
C ALA A 216 -12.83 9.20 5.95
N SER A 217 -12.03 8.53 5.15
CA SER A 217 -11.96 8.80 3.72
C SER A 217 -13.24 8.26 3.08
N SER A 218 -13.95 9.13 2.35
CA SER A 218 -15.12 8.71 1.55
C SER A 218 -14.72 7.88 0.32
N ALA A 219 -13.45 7.84 0.01
CA ALA A 219 -12.91 7.06 -1.09
C ALA A 219 -12.73 5.59 -0.67
N ARG A 220 -13.24 4.67 -1.50
CA ARG A 220 -12.98 3.22 -1.39
C ARG A 220 -11.61 2.88 -2.02
N ASP A 221 -10.59 3.62 -1.63
CA ASP A 221 -9.21 3.46 -2.07
C ASP A 221 -8.32 2.90 -0.96
N GLU A 222 -7.05 2.75 -1.24
CA GLU A 222 -6.05 2.24 -0.32
C GLU A 222 -5.93 3.12 0.94
N ILE A 223 -6.20 4.42 0.81
CA ILE A 223 -6.16 5.39 1.93
C ILE A 223 -7.33 5.14 2.87
N GLY A 224 -8.53 4.87 2.33
CA GLY A 224 -9.71 4.49 3.11
C GLY A 224 -9.47 3.17 3.86
N GLY A 225 -8.84 2.19 3.22
CA GLY A 225 -8.43 0.92 3.84
C GLY A 225 -7.47 1.13 5.01
N LEU A 226 -6.42 1.93 4.82
CA LEU A 226 -5.45 2.28 5.85
C LEU A 226 -6.11 2.99 7.04
N THR A 227 -6.97 3.98 6.77
CA THR A 227 -7.71 4.71 7.82
C THR A 227 -8.55 3.75 8.66
N GLY A 228 -9.21 2.78 8.02
CA GLY A 228 -10.00 1.76 8.70
C GLY A 228 -9.16 0.87 9.64
N VAL A 229 -7.97 0.45 9.20
CA VAL A 229 -7.03 -0.34 10.02
C VAL A 229 -6.56 0.47 11.24
N LEU A 230 -6.13 1.71 11.03
CA LEU A 230 -5.67 2.60 12.10
C LEU A 230 -6.78 2.89 13.12
N ASN A 231 -8.01 3.15 12.67
CA ASN A 231 -9.14 3.37 13.58
C ASN A 231 -9.49 2.12 14.40
N ARG A 232 -9.35 0.92 13.84
CA ARG A 232 -9.51 -0.33 14.61
C ARG A 232 -8.41 -0.48 15.67
N MET A 233 -7.17 -0.14 15.33
CA MET A 233 -6.05 -0.15 16.26
C MET A 233 -6.25 0.85 17.41
N LEU A 234 -6.68 2.08 17.11
CA LEU A 234 -7.02 3.09 18.12
C LEU A 234 -8.17 2.61 19.03
N GLY A 235 -9.20 2.00 18.46
CA GLY A 235 -10.29 1.40 19.25
C GLY A 235 -9.84 0.23 20.14
N GLY A 236 -8.85 -0.53 19.72
CA GLY A 236 -8.20 -1.55 20.56
C GLY A 236 -7.44 -0.92 21.74
N LEU A 237 -6.64 0.10 21.46
CA LEU A 237 -5.87 0.83 22.48
C LEU A 237 -6.77 1.54 23.49
N GLU A 238 -7.87 2.16 23.04
CA GLU A 238 -8.86 2.79 23.92
C GLU A 238 -9.48 1.78 24.89
N ARG A 239 -9.91 0.61 24.40
CA ARG A 239 -10.46 -0.48 25.23
C ARG A 239 -9.44 -0.99 26.23
N SER A 240 -8.19 -1.18 25.82
CA SER A 240 -7.11 -1.61 26.69
C SER A 240 -6.88 -0.61 27.84
N ARG A 241 -6.74 0.68 27.51
CA ARG A 241 -6.58 1.73 28.53
C ARG A 241 -7.78 1.91 29.45
N ALA A 242 -8.99 1.76 28.92
CA ALA A 242 -10.20 1.81 29.74
C ALA A 242 -10.28 0.61 30.69
N GLY A 243 -9.83 -0.56 30.26
CA GLY A 243 -9.69 -1.76 31.12
C GLY A 243 -8.65 -1.55 32.24
N GLU A 244 -7.48 -1.03 31.92
CA GLU A 244 -6.42 -0.71 32.87
C GLU A 244 -6.86 0.30 33.93
N ARG A 245 -7.51 1.41 33.51
CA ARG A 245 -8.03 2.41 34.44
C ARG A 245 -9.07 1.85 35.39
N ARG A 246 -10.01 1.03 34.89
CA ARG A 246 -11.01 0.35 35.74
C ARG A 246 -10.31 -0.57 36.72
N PHE A 247 -9.37 -1.39 36.28
CA PHE A 247 -8.60 -2.27 37.14
C PHE A 247 -7.89 -1.53 38.28
N LEU A 248 -7.20 -0.42 37.96
CA LEU A 248 -6.52 0.38 38.97
C LEU A 248 -7.50 1.04 39.97
N ALA A 249 -8.67 1.48 39.51
CA ALA A 249 -9.70 2.05 40.38
C ALA A 249 -10.27 0.98 41.32
N ASP A 250 -10.62 -0.17 40.77
CA ASP A 250 -11.22 -1.29 41.58
C ASP A 250 -10.19 -1.84 42.57
N ALA A 251 -8.94 -2.07 42.15
CA ALA A 251 -7.84 -2.47 43.02
C ALA A 251 -7.61 -1.48 44.17
N SER A 252 -7.66 -0.16 43.85
CA SER A 252 -7.49 0.89 44.87
C SER A 252 -8.63 0.88 45.88
N HIS A 253 -9.87 0.61 45.45
CA HIS A 253 -11.00 0.50 46.35
C HIS A 253 -10.89 -0.73 47.26
N GLU A 254 -10.57 -1.88 46.70
CA GLU A 254 -10.47 -3.16 47.48
C GLU A 254 -9.25 -3.19 48.42
N LEU A 255 -8.17 -2.46 48.11
CA LEU A 255 -7.03 -2.30 49.00
C LEU A 255 -7.32 -1.32 50.14
N ARG A 256 -8.09 -0.24 49.88
CA ARG A 256 -8.35 0.80 50.89
C ARG A 256 -9.11 0.25 52.11
N THR A 257 -10.07 -0.61 51.90
CA THR A 257 -10.92 -1.17 52.98
C THR A 257 -10.10 -1.93 54.01
N PRO A 258 -9.34 -3.01 53.64
CA PRO A 258 -8.56 -3.76 54.63
C PRO A 258 -7.43 -2.94 55.26
N VAL A 259 -6.82 -2.03 54.53
CA VAL A 259 -5.81 -1.11 55.07
C VAL A 259 -6.40 -0.18 56.12
N THR A 260 -7.64 0.29 55.95
CA THR A 260 -8.32 1.17 56.91
C THR A 260 -8.68 0.39 58.16
N THR A 261 -9.19 -0.84 58.01
CA THR A 261 -9.52 -1.76 59.13
C THR A 261 -8.26 -2.13 59.93
N LEU A 262 -7.20 -2.56 59.22
CA LEU A 262 -5.91 -2.87 59.81
C LEU A 262 -5.35 -1.69 60.61
N ARG A 263 -5.43 -0.47 60.07
CA ARG A 263 -4.97 0.75 60.75
C ARG A 263 -5.82 1.01 62.00
N GLY A 264 -7.14 0.86 61.94
CA GLY A 264 -8.03 1.03 63.06
C GLY A 264 -7.73 0.00 64.19
N ASN A 265 -7.53 -1.25 63.84
CA ASN A 265 -7.18 -2.31 64.80
C ASN A 265 -5.79 -2.07 65.43
N VAL A 266 -4.80 -1.59 64.67
CA VAL A 266 -3.50 -1.18 65.23
C VAL A 266 -3.63 0.02 66.16
N GLU A 267 -4.39 1.07 65.80
CA GLU A 267 -4.63 2.23 66.65
C GLU A 267 -5.36 1.84 67.95
N TYR A 268 -6.28 0.91 67.89
CA TYR A 268 -6.98 0.37 69.06
C TYR A 268 -6.02 -0.40 69.97
N ALA A 269 -5.24 -1.34 69.37
CA ALA A 269 -4.23 -2.11 70.10
C ALA A 269 -3.21 -1.25 70.83
N VAL A 270 -2.76 -0.15 70.19
CA VAL A 270 -1.82 0.80 70.78
C VAL A 270 -2.42 1.54 71.96
N ARG A 271 -3.73 1.88 71.94
CA ARG A 271 -4.39 2.64 73.00
C ARG A 271 -4.88 1.81 74.18
N HIS A 272 -5.31 0.58 73.90
CA HIS A 272 -6.01 -0.26 74.88
C HIS A 272 -5.25 -1.54 75.26
N GLY A 273 -4.13 -1.77 74.57
CA GLY A 273 -3.40 -3.05 74.70
C GLY A 273 -3.78 -4.02 73.60
N ALA A 274 -2.86 -4.88 73.22
CA ALA A 274 -3.05 -5.93 72.22
C ALA A 274 -3.48 -7.21 72.97
N ASP A 275 -4.77 -7.46 73.01
CA ASP A 275 -5.28 -8.76 73.47
C ASP A 275 -5.15 -9.83 72.37
N PRO A 276 -5.25 -11.13 72.69
CA PRO A 276 -5.10 -12.19 71.70
C PRO A 276 -6.12 -12.15 70.55
N GLU A 277 -7.33 -11.62 70.79
CA GLU A 277 -8.37 -11.52 69.76
C GLU A 277 -8.02 -10.49 68.70
N ILE A 278 -7.53 -9.31 69.14
CA ILE A 278 -7.08 -8.23 68.26
C ILE A 278 -5.85 -8.66 67.45
N LEU A 279 -4.88 -9.34 68.09
CA LEU A 279 -3.72 -9.89 67.38
C LEU A 279 -4.10 -10.89 66.31
N ALA A 280 -5.05 -11.80 66.60
CA ALA A 280 -5.55 -12.73 65.63
C ALA A 280 -6.33 -12.06 64.49
N GLU A 281 -7.02 -10.96 64.75
CA GLU A 281 -7.69 -10.16 63.73
C GLU A 281 -6.72 -9.43 62.83
N LEU A 282 -5.68 -8.81 63.39
CA LEU A 282 -4.59 -8.16 62.69
C LEU A 282 -3.85 -9.17 61.76
N GLU A 283 -3.56 -10.39 62.25
CA GLU A 283 -2.95 -11.44 61.47
C GLU A 283 -3.81 -11.89 60.29
N ARG A 284 -5.11 -12.04 60.51
CA ARG A 284 -6.08 -12.36 59.46
C ARG A 284 -6.17 -11.28 58.41
N ASP A 285 -6.24 -10.01 58.81
CA ASP A 285 -6.33 -8.87 57.90
C ASP A 285 -5.04 -8.71 57.11
N ALA A 286 -3.88 -8.86 57.73
CA ALA A 286 -2.57 -8.83 57.05
C ALA A 286 -2.43 -9.96 56.04
N THR A 287 -2.83 -11.17 56.39
CA THR A 287 -2.82 -12.32 55.48
C THR A 287 -3.77 -12.14 54.31
N ARG A 288 -4.96 -11.58 54.54
CA ARG A 288 -5.92 -11.24 53.48
C ARG A 288 -5.35 -10.20 52.52
N LEU A 289 -4.69 -9.16 53.05
CA LEU A 289 -4.08 -8.13 52.25
C LEU A 289 -2.94 -8.70 51.36
N ALA A 290 -2.08 -9.54 51.94
CA ALA A 290 -1.00 -10.21 51.21
C ALA A 290 -1.55 -11.04 50.03
N ARG A 291 -2.60 -11.86 50.28
CA ARG A 291 -3.28 -12.62 49.20
C ARG A 291 -3.83 -11.72 48.12
N LEU A 292 -4.50 -10.60 48.48
CA LEU A 292 -5.04 -9.67 47.51
C LEU A 292 -3.96 -9.06 46.60
N VAL A 293 -2.81 -8.68 47.18
CA VAL A 293 -1.66 -8.17 46.41
C VAL A 293 -1.11 -9.25 45.47
N ASP A 294 -0.96 -10.50 45.96
CA ASP A 294 -0.49 -11.61 45.13
C ASP A 294 -1.47 -11.93 44.01
N ASP A 295 -2.78 -11.82 44.26
CA ASP A 295 -3.84 -12.00 43.24
C ASP A 295 -3.75 -10.96 42.14
N LEU A 296 -3.51 -9.67 42.51
CA LEU A 296 -3.32 -8.58 41.56
C LEU A 296 -2.07 -8.77 40.71
N LEU A 297 -0.94 -9.18 41.31
CA LEU A 297 0.30 -9.46 40.59
C LEU A 297 0.16 -10.62 39.59
N VAL A 298 -0.64 -11.63 39.91
CA VAL A 298 -0.90 -12.74 38.97
C VAL A 298 -1.75 -12.29 37.80
N LEU A 299 -2.77 -11.45 38.03
CA LEU A 299 -3.58 -10.89 36.97
C LEU A 299 -2.78 -10.01 36.03
N GLU A 300 -1.80 -9.23 36.55
CA GLU A 300 -0.90 -8.43 35.73
C GLU A 300 0.01 -9.31 34.88
N ARG A 301 0.66 -10.31 35.47
CA ARG A 301 1.53 -11.26 34.75
C ARG A 301 0.76 -12.13 33.74
N ALA A 302 -0.50 -12.45 34.02
CA ALA A 302 -1.35 -13.17 33.08
C ALA A 302 -1.67 -12.34 31.83
N ALA A 303 -1.67 -11.01 31.92
CA ALA A 303 -1.86 -10.09 30.78
C ALA A 303 -0.61 -9.94 29.91
N GLU A 304 0.61 -10.26 30.43
CA GLU A 304 1.85 -10.21 29.66
C GLU A 304 2.05 -11.49 28.85
N ALA A 305 2.05 -11.39 27.52
CA ALA A 305 2.34 -12.50 26.62
C ALA A 305 3.82 -12.90 26.72
N GLY A 306 4.14 -14.11 27.18
CA GLY A 306 5.52 -14.61 27.09
C GLY A 306 6.00 -15.55 28.21
N SER A 307 5.22 -16.53 28.65
CA SER A 307 5.75 -17.57 29.54
C SER A 307 6.44 -18.70 28.76
N ARG A 308 7.55 -19.22 29.31
CA ARG A 308 8.20 -20.44 28.82
C ARG A 308 7.23 -21.61 29.01
N ALA A 309 6.54 -22.01 27.95
CA ALA A 309 5.65 -23.15 27.98
C ALA A 309 6.46 -24.44 28.17
N ALA A 310 6.47 -24.99 29.38
CA ALA A 310 6.95 -26.31 29.67
C ALA A 310 5.82 -27.34 29.45
N LEU A 311 6.17 -28.64 29.45
CA LEU A 311 5.19 -29.71 29.52
C LEU A 311 4.71 -29.83 30.97
N VAL A 312 3.42 -29.69 31.20
CA VAL A 312 2.75 -29.75 32.50
C VAL A 312 1.83 -30.95 32.54
N GLU A 313 2.03 -31.83 33.50
CA GLU A 313 1.15 -32.97 33.76
C GLU A 313 -0.07 -32.52 34.57
N LEU A 314 -1.23 -32.40 33.92
CA LEU A 314 -2.46 -31.91 34.61
C LEU A 314 -2.97 -32.84 35.69
N ASP A 315 -2.75 -34.12 35.58
CA ASP A 315 -3.10 -35.07 36.62
C ASP A 315 -2.20 -34.92 37.87
N ALA A 316 -0.96 -34.49 37.75
CA ALA A 316 -0.12 -34.10 38.88
C ALA A 316 -0.65 -32.82 39.53
N VAL A 317 -0.94 -31.77 38.73
CA VAL A 317 -1.53 -30.53 39.23
C VAL A 317 -2.84 -30.77 39.97
N ALA A 318 -3.70 -31.66 39.46
CA ALA A 318 -4.97 -32.02 40.12
C ALA A 318 -4.75 -32.76 41.46
N ARG A 319 -3.74 -33.66 41.55
CA ARG A 319 -3.39 -34.34 42.78
C ARG A 319 -2.84 -33.39 43.84
N ASP A 320 -1.98 -32.48 43.44
CA ASP A 320 -1.39 -31.48 44.35
C ASP A 320 -2.47 -30.55 44.91
N ALA A 321 -3.41 -30.11 44.08
CA ALA A 321 -4.52 -29.29 44.49
C ALA A 321 -5.48 -30.05 45.46
N ALA A 322 -5.60 -31.36 45.30
CA ALA A 322 -6.44 -32.18 46.20
C ALA A 322 -5.79 -32.43 47.57
N ALA A 323 -4.47 -32.35 47.68
CA ALA A 323 -3.76 -32.55 48.94
C ALA A 323 -3.98 -31.43 49.98
N VAL A 324 -4.66 -30.34 49.61
CA VAL A 324 -4.90 -29.18 50.50
C VAL A 324 -5.89 -29.45 51.62
N SER A 325 -6.84 -30.38 51.42
CA SER A 325 -7.89 -30.68 52.42
C SER A 325 -8.44 -32.08 52.25
N ASP A 326 -8.72 -32.76 53.36
CA ASP A 326 -9.40 -34.09 53.39
C ASP A 326 -10.79 -34.06 52.73
N ARG A 327 -11.37 -32.90 52.53
CA ARG A 327 -12.65 -32.70 51.81
C ARG A 327 -12.50 -32.68 50.30
N VAL A 328 -11.28 -32.73 49.78
CA VAL A 328 -11.05 -32.76 48.33
C VAL A 328 -10.79 -34.19 47.89
N VAL A 329 -11.63 -34.70 47.01
CA VAL A 329 -11.58 -36.07 46.51
C VAL A 329 -11.05 -36.05 45.07
N VAL A 330 -10.04 -36.89 44.82
CA VAL A 330 -9.53 -37.14 43.49
C VAL A 330 -10.41 -38.16 42.78
N GLY A 331 -11.11 -37.75 41.76
CA GLY A 331 -11.86 -38.65 40.88
C GLY A 331 -10.98 -39.25 39.77
N PRO A 332 -11.55 -39.68 38.65
CA PRO A 332 -10.78 -40.23 37.56
C PRO A 332 -9.77 -39.20 36.99
N LEU A 333 -8.49 -39.57 36.97
CA LEU A 333 -7.41 -38.79 36.40
C LEU A 333 -6.85 -39.48 35.15
N SER A 334 -7.01 -38.91 33.99
CA SER A 334 -6.33 -39.34 32.79
C SER A 334 -4.93 -38.70 32.75
N PRO A 335 -3.84 -39.49 32.55
CA PRO A 335 -2.51 -38.94 32.41
C PRO A 335 -2.43 -38.10 31.13
N VAL A 336 -2.32 -36.79 31.29
CA VAL A 336 -2.31 -35.82 30.18
C VAL A 336 -1.36 -34.69 30.49
N ALA A 337 -0.51 -34.37 29.52
CA ALA A 337 0.35 -33.19 29.55
C ALA A 337 -0.12 -32.14 28.53
N ILE A 338 0.07 -30.89 28.88
CA ILE A 338 -0.16 -29.73 28.03
C ILE A 338 1.07 -28.82 28.04
N ARG A 339 1.19 -27.94 27.07
CA ARG A 339 2.21 -26.88 27.14
C ARG A 339 1.68 -25.74 28.00
N GLY A 340 2.41 -25.37 29.05
CA GLY A 340 1.94 -24.34 29.95
C GLY A 340 2.93 -23.95 31.05
N ASP A 341 2.41 -23.18 31.99
CA ASP A 341 3.05 -22.76 33.22
C ASP A 341 2.40 -23.53 34.38
N GLU A 342 3.15 -24.47 34.99
CA GLU A 342 2.68 -25.34 36.05
C GLU A 342 2.17 -24.57 37.26
N HIS A 343 2.91 -23.55 37.71
CA HIS A 343 2.52 -22.73 38.85
C HIS A 343 1.21 -21.95 38.60
N ALA A 344 1.08 -21.38 37.36
CA ALA A 344 -0.13 -20.69 37.01
C ALA A 344 -1.33 -21.64 36.94
N LEU A 345 -1.18 -22.80 36.31
CA LEU A 345 -2.26 -23.82 36.27
C LEU A 345 -2.60 -24.38 37.65
N GLY A 346 -1.60 -24.65 38.48
CA GLY A 346 -1.78 -25.05 39.86
C GLY A 346 -2.62 -24.02 40.64
N ARG A 347 -2.33 -22.74 40.48
CA ARG A 347 -3.09 -21.63 41.08
C ARG A 347 -4.53 -21.56 40.55
N ALA A 348 -4.76 -21.79 39.28
CA ALA A 348 -6.10 -21.82 38.71
C ALA A 348 -6.93 -22.96 39.34
N VAL A 349 -6.34 -24.16 39.48
CA VAL A 349 -7.04 -25.30 40.12
C VAL A 349 -7.25 -25.05 41.61
N ALA A 350 -6.27 -24.52 42.33
CA ALA A 350 -6.40 -24.15 43.73
C ALA A 350 -7.54 -23.15 43.98
N ASN A 351 -7.67 -22.13 43.13
CA ASN A 351 -8.75 -21.15 43.20
C ASN A 351 -10.15 -21.80 43.00
N LEU A 352 -10.27 -22.78 42.08
CA LEU A 352 -11.51 -23.50 41.88
C LEU A 352 -11.82 -24.41 43.06
N VAL A 353 -10.83 -25.09 43.63
CA VAL A 353 -10.97 -25.95 44.83
C VAL A 353 -11.35 -25.11 46.03
N GLU A 354 -10.68 -23.98 46.29
CA GLU A 354 -11.01 -23.05 47.38
C GLU A 354 -12.45 -22.52 47.21
N ASN A 355 -12.88 -22.18 46.01
CA ASN A 355 -14.23 -21.76 45.72
C ASN A 355 -15.25 -22.84 46.06
N GLY A 356 -15.00 -24.10 45.69
CA GLY A 356 -15.87 -25.23 46.04
C GLY A 356 -15.93 -25.51 47.54
N LEU A 357 -14.79 -25.37 48.27
CA LEU A 357 -14.76 -25.56 49.74
C LEU A 357 -15.49 -24.44 50.49
N VAL A 358 -15.50 -23.20 49.96
CA VAL A 358 -16.13 -22.04 50.59
C VAL A 358 -17.61 -21.96 50.28
N HIS A 359 -18.00 -22.20 49.03
CA HIS A 359 -19.38 -22.02 48.53
C HIS A 359 -20.21 -23.33 48.53
N GLY A 360 -19.55 -24.48 48.61
CA GLY A 360 -20.24 -25.77 48.80
C GLY A 360 -20.87 -25.91 50.17
N PRO A 361 -21.69 -26.95 50.36
CA PRO A 361 -22.38 -27.20 51.67
C PRO A 361 -21.35 -27.49 52.80
N PRO A 362 -21.65 -27.10 54.03
CA PRO A 362 -20.80 -27.40 55.18
C PRO A 362 -20.51 -28.88 55.27
N GLY A 363 -19.25 -29.30 55.29
CA GLY A 363 -18.85 -30.71 55.32
C GLY A 363 -18.95 -31.47 54.00
N GLY A 364 -19.42 -30.81 52.93
CA GLY A 364 -19.47 -31.37 51.57
C GLY A 364 -18.08 -31.60 50.96
N THR A 365 -18.04 -32.42 49.94
CA THR A 365 -16.80 -32.79 49.25
C THR A 365 -16.63 -32.00 47.93
N VAL A 366 -15.39 -31.73 47.56
CA VAL A 366 -15.00 -31.15 46.27
C VAL A 366 -14.28 -32.22 45.45
N THR A 367 -14.78 -32.52 44.26
CA THR A 367 -14.20 -33.55 43.39
C THR A 367 -13.42 -32.92 42.26
N VAL A 368 -12.17 -33.35 42.08
CA VAL A 368 -11.32 -32.92 40.97
C VAL A 368 -11.11 -34.07 39.98
N THR A 369 -11.38 -33.87 38.70
CA THR A 369 -11.21 -34.89 37.66
C THR A 369 -10.45 -34.33 36.46
N VAL A 370 -9.70 -35.20 35.77
CA VAL A 370 -8.99 -34.84 34.52
C VAL A 370 -9.31 -35.88 33.46
N GLU A 371 -9.79 -35.45 32.33
CA GLU A 371 -10.10 -36.31 31.19
C GLU A 371 -9.58 -35.70 29.88
N VAL A 372 -9.42 -36.53 28.85
CA VAL A 372 -9.13 -36.07 27.48
C VAL A 372 -10.37 -36.33 26.64
N ARG A 373 -10.88 -35.25 26.02
CA ARG A 373 -12.02 -35.36 25.12
C ARG A 373 -11.74 -34.57 23.83
N SER A 374 -11.87 -35.24 22.69
CA SER A 374 -11.66 -34.61 21.36
C SER A 374 -10.30 -33.88 21.21
N GLY A 375 -9.22 -34.43 21.79
CA GLY A 375 -7.89 -33.84 21.72
C GLY A 375 -7.66 -32.64 22.66
N ARG A 376 -8.63 -32.31 23.52
CA ARG A 376 -8.50 -31.26 24.54
C ARG A 376 -8.43 -31.90 25.92
N ALA A 377 -7.59 -31.31 26.79
CA ALA A 377 -7.59 -31.70 28.20
C ALA A 377 -8.72 -30.96 28.92
N ARG A 378 -9.50 -31.69 29.71
CA ARG A 378 -10.56 -31.16 30.56
C ARG A 378 -10.24 -31.44 31.99
N LEU A 379 -10.09 -30.38 32.79
CA LEU A 379 -10.04 -30.47 34.24
C LEU A 379 -11.34 -29.92 34.78
N ARG A 380 -11.99 -30.73 35.65
CA ARG A 380 -13.25 -30.33 36.28
C ARG A 380 -13.09 -30.31 37.81
N VAL A 381 -13.64 -29.26 38.39
CA VAL A 381 -13.79 -29.12 39.84
C VAL A 381 -15.28 -29.00 40.13
N SER A 382 -15.81 -29.90 40.91
CA SER A 382 -17.25 -29.98 41.25
C SER A 382 -17.43 -30.07 42.76
N ASP A 383 -18.30 -29.25 43.30
CA ASP A 383 -18.75 -29.34 44.70
C ASP A 383 -20.20 -29.89 44.77
N GLU A 384 -20.72 -30.15 45.99
CA GLU A 384 -22.06 -30.66 46.24
C GLU A 384 -23.10 -29.56 46.43
N GLY A 385 -22.77 -28.30 46.10
CA GLY A 385 -23.68 -27.17 46.23
C GLY A 385 -24.64 -27.05 45.05
N SER A 386 -25.45 -25.99 45.09
CA SER A 386 -26.37 -25.62 43.99
C SER A 386 -25.65 -24.99 42.78
N GLY A 387 -24.38 -24.61 42.96
CA GLY A 387 -23.68 -23.77 42.01
C GLY A 387 -24.15 -22.30 42.01
N PRO A 388 -23.54 -21.46 41.19
CA PRO A 388 -23.92 -20.05 41.03
C PRO A 388 -25.27 -19.90 40.33
N ASP A 389 -25.97 -18.79 40.61
CA ASP A 389 -27.23 -18.45 39.94
C ASP A 389 -26.97 -18.32 38.40
N PRO A 390 -27.79 -18.98 37.57
CA PRO A 390 -27.66 -18.82 36.10
C PRO A 390 -27.69 -17.38 35.62
N ALA A 391 -28.36 -16.47 36.31
CA ALA A 391 -28.39 -15.03 35.96
C ALA A 391 -27.03 -14.34 36.17
N ASP A 392 -26.15 -14.93 36.94
CA ASP A 392 -24.84 -14.40 37.29
C ASP A 392 -23.71 -15.00 36.44
N HIS A 393 -24.00 -15.99 35.56
CA HIS A 393 -22.98 -16.72 34.79
C HIS A 393 -22.12 -15.82 33.90
N ASP A 394 -22.69 -14.78 33.31
CA ASP A 394 -21.99 -13.86 32.43
C ASP A 394 -20.96 -12.97 33.17
N HIS A 395 -21.14 -12.82 34.49
CA HIS A 395 -20.33 -11.95 35.34
C HIS A 395 -19.36 -12.70 36.27
N LEU A 396 -19.51 -14.03 36.42
CA LEU A 396 -18.73 -14.85 37.36
C LEU A 396 -17.21 -14.69 37.23
N PHE A 397 -16.75 -14.46 36.03
CA PHE A 397 -15.32 -14.31 35.69
C PHE A 397 -14.86 -12.87 35.61
N GLU A 398 -15.74 -11.89 35.90
CA GLU A 398 -15.36 -10.49 36.01
C GLU A 398 -14.57 -10.25 37.31
N ARG A 399 -13.62 -9.32 37.24
CA ARG A 399 -12.75 -8.95 38.36
C ARG A 399 -13.59 -8.30 39.46
N PHE A 400 -13.35 -8.67 40.73
CA PHE A 400 -14.03 -8.14 41.91
C PHE A 400 -15.55 -8.43 41.96
N TRP A 401 -16.06 -9.26 41.07
CA TRP A 401 -17.46 -9.62 41.08
C TRP A 401 -17.78 -10.57 42.22
N ARG A 402 -18.87 -10.32 42.90
CA ARG A 402 -19.41 -11.15 43.98
C ARG A 402 -20.90 -11.32 43.78
N GLY A 403 -21.38 -12.54 43.80
CA GLY A 403 -22.80 -12.87 43.66
C GLY A 403 -23.67 -12.17 44.71
N ARG A 404 -24.91 -11.89 44.35
CA ARG A 404 -25.89 -11.21 45.24
C ARG A 404 -26.16 -11.94 46.54
N THR A 405 -25.90 -13.24 46.57
CA THR A 405 -26.08 -14.11 47.72
C THR A 405 -24.81 -14.31 48.56
N ALA A 406 -23.68 -13.72 48.14
CA ALA A 406 -22.37 -13.94 48.77
C ALA A 406 -22.27 -13.34 50.20
N GLY A 407 -23.20 -12.49 50.63
CA GLY A 407 -23.29 -11.96 51.97
C GLY A 407 -21.96 -11.54 52.61
N GLU A 408 -21.72 -11.93 53.88
CA GLU A 408 -20.49 -11.68 54.62
C GLU A 408 -19.37 -12.72 54.38
N GLN A 409 -19.54 -13.62 53.40
CA GLN A 409 -18.50 -14.64 53.12
C GLN A 409 -17.18 -14.00 52.69
N PRO A 410 -16.06 -14.49 53.23
CA PRO A 410 -14.74 -13.91 52.87
C PRO A 410 -14.37 -14.23 51.43
N GLY A 411 -14.00 -13.21 50.64
CA GLY A 411 -13.53 -13.38 49.27
C GLY A 411 -13.19 -12.06 48.63
N SER A 412 -12.16 -12.01 47.76
CA SER A 412 -11.74 -10.82 47.02
C SER A 412 -12.50 -10.61 45.69
N GLY A 413 -13.26 -11.64 45.24
CA GLY A 413 -13.85 -11.62 43.90
C GLY A 413 -12.84 -11.74 42.75
N LEU A 414 -11.56 -12.05 43.07
CA LEU A 414 -10.51 -12.21 42.06
C LEU A 414 -10.26 -13.66 41.67
N GLY A 415 -10.60 -14.65 42.50
CA GLY A 415 -10.26 -16.04 42.26
C GLY A 415 -10.70 -16.57 40.89
N LEU A 416 -11.97 -16.39 40.52
CA LEU A 416 -12.51 -16.84 39.23
C LEU A 416 -11.96 -16.02 38.05
N ALA A 417 -11.72 -14.72 38.24
CA ALA A 417 -11.07 -13.87 37.24
C ALA A 417 -9.62 -14.31 36.96
N ILE A 418 -8.89 -14.75 37.98
CA ILE A 418 -7.57 -15.37 37.88
C ILE A 418 -7.64 -16.67 37.09
N VAL A 419 -8.60 -17.52 37.37
CA VAL A 419 -8.81 -18.75 36.59
C VAL A 419 -9.02 -18.47 35.14
N ALA A 420 -9.93 -17.54 34.80
CA ALA A 420 -10.21 -17.16 33.43
C ALA A 420 -8.94 -16.61 32.73
N ALA A 421 -8.23 -15.67 33.35
CA ALA A 421 -7.01 -15.07 32.78
C ALA A 421 -5.89 -16.10 32.55
N ILE A 422 -5.69 -17.05 33.47
CA ILE A 422 -4.71 -18.13 33.33
C ILE A 422 -5.11 -19.05 32.17
N VAL A 423 -6.38 -19.48 32.13
CA VAL A 423 -6.89 -20.41 31.12
C VAL A 423 -6.85 -19.79 29.73
N GLU A 424 -7.27 -18.53 29.57
CA GLU A 424 -7.18 -17.78 28.30
C GLU A 424 -5.73 -17.65 27.81
N ARG A 425 -4.79 -17.35 28.69
CA ARG A 425 -3.36 -17.31 28.37
C ARG A 425 -2.83 -18.63 27.82
N HIS A 426 -3.39 -19.73 28.26
CA HIS A 426 -3.08 -21.08 27.77
C HIS A 426 -3.90 -21.49 26.54
N GLY A 427 -4.65 -20.56 25.91
CA GLY A 427 -5.49 -20.82 24.74
C GLY A 427 -6.69 -21.71 25.04
N GLY A 428 -7.06 -21.80 26.32
CA GLY A 428 -8.18 -22.57 26.82
C GLY A 428 -9.44 -21.74 27.02
N GLN A 429 -10.45 -22.42 27.63
CA GLN A 429 -11.71 -21.82 28.01
C GLN A 429 -12.15 -22.39 29.36
N VAL A 430 -12.74 -21.55 30.22
CA VAL A 430 -13.40 -21.98 31.46
C VAL A 430 -14.91 -21.84 31.30
N THR A 431 -15.65 -22.83 31.79
CA THR A 431 -17.12 -22.84 31.76
C THR A 431 -17.66 -23.35 33.10
N VAL A 432 -18.93 -23.03 33.39
CA VAL A 432 -19.63 -23.47 34.59
C VAL A 432 -20.97 -24.11 34.22
N ALA A 433 -21.32 -25.21 34.89
CA ALA A 433 -22.60 -25.86 34.73
C ALA A 433 -23.04 -26.43 36.09
N GLY A 434 -24.06 -25.84 36.69
CA GLY A 434 -24.41 -26.13 38.09
C GLY A 434 -23.21 -25.82 39.00
N ALA A 435 -22.86 -26.75 39.88
CA ALA A 435 -21.74 -26.65 40.80
C ALA A 435 -20.40 -27.15 40.20
N THR A 436 -20.32 -27.31 38.87
CA THR A 436 -19.12 -27.82 38.17
C THR A 436 -18.46 -26.73 37.33
N PHE A 437 -17.23 -26.42 37.66
CA PHE A 437 -16.35 -25.59 36.82
C PHE A 437 -15.45 -26.47 35.95
N THR A 438 -15.38 -26.18 34.68
CA THR A 438 -14.61 -26.97 33.71
C THR A 438 -13.59 -26.07 33.02
N ILE A 439 -12.32 -26.44 33.12
CA ILE A 439 -11.20 -25.84 32.35
C ILE A 439 -10.95 -26.74 31.14
N GLU A 440 -11.02 -26.20 29.93
CA GLU A 440 -10.65 -26.89 28.69
C GLU A 440 -9.38 -26.28 28.12
N LEU A 441 -8.33 -27.10 27.91
CA LEU A 441 -7.05 -26.67 27.39
C LEU A 441 -6.73 -27.37 26.06
N PRO A 442 -6.13 -26.67 25.09
CA PRO A 442 -5.77 -27.28 23.82
C PRO A 442 -4.53 -28.19 23.94
N ASP A 443 -4.18 -28.86 22.84
CA ASP A 443 -2.92 -29.59 22.65
C ASP A 443 -2.64 -30.70 23.72
N ALA A 444 -3.71 -31.39 24.14
CA ALA A 444 -3.60 -32.51 25.08
C ALA A 444 -2.74 -33.65 24.53
N MET A 445 -1.61 -33.91 25.18
CA MET A 445 -0.72 -35.04 24.87
C MET A 445 -0.94 -36.13 25.89
N LYS A 446 -1.26 -37.36 25.44
CA LYS A 446 -1.32 -38.51 26.33
C LYS A 446 0.07 -38.85 26.84
N VAL A 447 0.26 -38.84 28.15
CA VAL A 447 1.47 -39.35 28.80
C VAL A 447 1.33 -40.87 28.94
N ALA A 448 2.29 -41.63 28.42
CA ALA A 448 2.30 -43.08 28.62
C ALA A 448 2.52 -43.37 30.11
N THR A 449 1.57 -44.04 30.76
CA THR A 449 1.74 -44.51 32.14
C THR A 449 2.96 -45.40 32.21
N PRO A 450 3.97 -45.14 33.10
CA PRO A 450 5.07 -46.06 33.29
C PRO A 450 4.46 -47.37 33.81
N GLN A 451 4.56 -48.44 33.03
CA GLN A 451 4.25 -49.77 33.55
C GLN A 451 5.21 -50.02 34.72
N LEU A 452 4.67 -50.10 35.94
CA LEU A 452 5.39 -50.71 37.07
C LEU A 452 5.81 -52.14 36.63
N ARG A 453 7.07 -52.26 36.25
CA ARG A 453 7.68 -53.59 36.15
C ARG A 453 7.59 -54.21 37.55
N ALA A 454 6.66 -55.10 37.74
CA ALA A 454 6.69 -56.07 38.82
C ALA A 454 7.96 -56.92 38.58
N SER A 455 9.03 -56.61 39.26
CA SER A 455 10.17 -57.52 39.41
C SER A 455 9.78 -58.58 40.42
N LEU A 456 9.59 -59.79 39.93
CA LEU A 456 9.63 -61.02 40.67
C LEU A 456 11.00 -61.21 41.34
#